data_c707e28babb720f5fc1ba15b9205aee8
#
_entry.id   c707e28babb720f5fc1ba15b9205aee8
#
_cell.length_a   1.000
_cell.length_b   1.000
_cell.length_c   1.000
_cell.angle_alpha   90.00
_cell.angle_beta   90.00
_cell.angle_gamma   90.00
#
_symmetry.space_group_name_H-M   'P 1'
#
loop_
_entity.id
_entity.type
_entity.pdbx_description
1 polymer ?
#
loop_
_entity_poly.entity_id
_entity_poly.type
_entity_poly.pdbx_seq_one_letter_code
_entity_poly.pdbx_strand_id
1 'polypeptide(L)' 'MGKQLRNQRHRALMAAVASTRIRAGLTQRDLAARLGRAHSFVGKVESGERQLNVLEFCELADALKVSATVLLSKVLRG' A
#
# COMPACT_ATOMS: atom_id res chain seq x y z
N MET A 1 8.72 22.44 2.88
CA MET A 1 7.89 21.83 3.93
C MET A 1 6.94 20.80 3.41
N GLY A 2 6.03 21.18 2.54
CA GLY A 2 5.01 20.25 2.04
C GLY A 2 5.57 19.06 1.31
N LYS A 3 6.61 19.23 0.51
CA LYS A 3 7.21 18.13 -0.25
C LYS A 3 7.80 17.06 0.68
N GLN A 4 8.53 17.49 1.68
CA GLN A 4 9.20 16.57 2.60
C GLN A 4 8.19 15.79 3.42
N LEU A 5 7.16 16.47 3.91
CA LEU A 5 6.11 15.82 4.69
C LEU A 5 5.34 14.81 3.85
N ARG A 6 5.02 15.15 2.60
CA ARG A 6 4.36 14.22 1.69
C ARG A 6 5.22 12.98 1.42
N ASN A 7 6.53 13.19 1.22
CA ASN A 7 7.45 12.07 0.97
C ASN A 7 7.53 11.15 2.16
N GLN A 8 7.56 11.70 3.37
CA GLN A 8 7.60 10.90 4.59
C GLN A 8 6.32 10.08 4.75
N ARG A 9 5.16 10.69 4.55
CA ARG A 9 3.88 9.99 4.66
C ARG A 9 3.73 8.95 3.56
N HIS A 10 4.18 9.28 2.36
CA HIS A 10 4.14 8.35 1.25
C HIS A 10 4.99 7.11 1.55
N ARG A 11 6.21 7.33 2.05
CA ARG A 11 7.08 6.21 2.44
C ARG A 11 6.47 5.39 3.56
N ALA A 12 5.87 6.04 4.53
CA ALA A 12 5.20 5.35 5.64
C ALA A 12 4.06 4.49 5.13
N LEU A 13 3.30 5.01 4.16
CA LEU A 13 2.21 4.26 3.55
C LEU A 13 2.71 3.04 2.80
N MET A 14 3.75 3.22 2.00
CA MET A 14 4.34 2.11 1.24
C MET A 14 4.92 1.05 2.16
N ALA A 15 5.57 1.47 3.24
CA ALA A 15 6.11 0.55 4.23
C ALA A 15 4.99 -0.23 4.92
N ALA A 16 3.89 0.44 5.26
CA ALA A 16 2.74 -0.21 5.89
C ALA A 16 2.09 -1.23 4.95
N VAL A 17 1.97 -0.89 3.67
CA VAL A 17 1.42 -1.81 2.66
C VAL A 17 2.30 -3.05 2.53
N ALA A 18 3.60 -2.85 2.37
CA ALA A 18 4.54 -3.97 2.20
C ALA A 18 4.57 -4.85 3.44
N SER A 19 4.60 -4.25 4.62
CA SER A 19 4.62 -4.99 5.88
C SER A 19 3.34 -5.82 6.05
N THR A 20 2.19 -5.24 5.75
CA THR A 20 0.92 -5.93 5.85
C THR A 20 0.84 -7.09 4.86
N ARG A 21 1.32 -6.87 3.64
CA ARG A 21 1.38 -7.91 2.61
C ARG A 21 2.24 -9.08 3.07
N ILE A 22 3.43 -8.78 3.59
CA ILE A 22 4.37 -9.81 4.03
C ILE A 22 3.78 -10.61 5.18
N ARG A 23 3.13 -9.94 6.13
CA ARG A 23 2.46 -10.63 7.25
C ARG A 23 1.34 -11.54 6.77
N ALA A 24 0.68 -11.17 5.69
CA ALA A 24 -0.38 -11.98 5.11
C ALA A 24 0.18 -13.18 4.32
N GLY A 25 1.48 -13.28 4.18
CA GLY A 25 2.12 -14.38 3.46
C GLY A 25 2.01 -14.24 1.95
N LEU A 26 1.81 -13.02 1.46
CA LEU A 26 1.60 -12.78 0.03
C LEU A 26 2.85 -12.20 -0.62
N THR A 27 3.18 -12.70 -1.81
CA THR A 27 4.18 -12.03 -2.65
C THR A 27 3.52 -10.83 -3.31
N GLN A 28 4.34 -9.96 -3.91
CA GLN A 28 3.82 -8.85 -4.69
C GLN A 28 2.93 -9.35 -5.85
N ARG A 29 3.31 -10.44 -6.48
CA ARG A 29 2.54 -11.05 -7.56
C ARG A 29 1.19 -11.59 -7.06
N ASP A 30 1.20 -12.21 -5.88
CA ASP A 30 -0.03 -12.73 -5.30
C ASP A 30 -1.03 -11.61 -5.07
N LEU A 31 -0.56 -10.50 -4.53
CA LEU A 31 -1.43 -9.36 -4.26
C LEU A 31 -1.93 -8.73 -5.56
N ALA A 32 -1.06 -8.59 -6.55
CA ALA A 32 -1.45 -8.07 -7.86
C ALA A 32 -2.54 -8.94 -8.48
N ALA A 33 -2.40 -10.26 -8.36
CA ALA A 33 -3.41 -11.19 -8.87
C ALA A 33 -4.75 -10.98 -8.18
N ARG A 34 -4.75 -10.81 -6.85
CA ARG A 34 -5.99 -10.55 -6.10
C ARG A 34 -6.66 -9.25 -6.54
N LEU A 35 -5.85 -8.27 -6.93
CA LEU A 35 -6.34 -6.97 -7.38
C LEU A 35 -6.74 -6.97 -8.85
N GLY A 36 -6.47 -8.05 -9.58
CA GLY A 36 -6.72 -8.10 -11.01
C GLY A 36 -5.83 -7.14 -11.79
N ARG A 37 -4.61 -6.91 -11.30
CA ARG A 37 -3.67 -5.97 -11.89
C ARG A 37 -2.45 -6.71 -12.45
N ALA A 38 -1.68 -5.98 -13.28
CA ALA A 38 -0.43 -6.51 -13.86
C ALA A 38 0.54 -6.90 -12.74
N HIS A 39 1.41 -7.88 -13.02
CA HIS A 39 2.38 -8.40 -12.05
C HIS A 39 3.21 -7.31 -11.39
N SER A 40 3.57 -6.26 -12.13
CA SER A 40 4.44 -5.21 -11.64
C SER A 40 3.72 -4.14 -10.81
N PHE A 41 2.40 -4.20 -10.74
CA PHE A 41 1.62 -3.14 -10.10
C PHE A 41 2.03 -2.91 -8.63
N VAL A 42 2.04 -3.98 -7.84
CA VAL A 42 2.33 -3.88 -6.41
C VAL A 42 3.77 -3.43 -6.18
N GLY A 43 4.70 -3.95 -6.97
CA GLY A 43 6.10 -3.53 -6.87
C GLY A 43 6.27 -2.04 -7.12
N LYS A 44 5.58 -1.51 -8.14
CA LYS A 44 5.63 -0.09 -8.45
C LYS A 44 4.98 0.75 -7.35
N VAL A 45 3.91 0.26 -6.76
CA VAL A 45 3.26 0.94 -5.64
C VAL A 45 4.21 0.99 -4.44
N GLU A 46 4.78 -0.16 -4.07
CA GLU A 46 5.64 -0.24 -2.88
C GLU A 46 6.94 0.54 -3.04
N SER A 47 7.44 0.66 -4.26
CA SER A 47 8.64 1.44 -4.51
C SER A 47 8.38 2.95 -4.56
N GLY A 48 7.10 3.36 -4.56
CA GLY A 48 6.72 4.75 -4.66
C GLY A 48 6.63 5.26 -6.08
N GLU A 49 6.89 4.41 -7.05
CA GLU A 49 6.86 4.77 -8.46
C GLU A 49 5.43 5.06 -8.94
N ARG A 50 4.45 4.38 -8.35
CA ARG A 50 3.06 4.49 -8.72
C ARG A 50 2.24 4.84 -7.47
N GLN A 51 1.53 5.95 -7.52
CA GLN A 51 0.68 6.37 -6.41
C GLN A 51 -0.67 5.66 -6.48
N LEU A 52 -1.34 5.57 -5.34
CA LEU A 52 -2.68 5.01 -5.22
C LEU A 52 -3.69 6.14 -5.05
N ASN A 53 -4.81 6.05 -5.75
CA ASN A 53 -5.94 6.90 -5.41
C ASN A 53 -6.70 6.26 -4.24
N VAL A 54 -7.69 6.97 -3.70
CA VAL A 54 -8.42 6.52 -2.51
C VAL A 54 -9.12 5.19 -2.74
N LEU A 55 -9.76 5.01 -3.90
CA LEU A 55 -10.47 3.78 -4.19
C LEU A 55 -9.50 2.60 -4.34
N GLU A 56 -8.37 2.83 -4.99
CA GLU A 56 -7.34 1.80 -5.11
C GLU A 56 -6.80 1.40 -3.76
N PHE A 57 -6.63 2.37 -2.87
CA PHE A 57 -6.19 2.09 -1.51
C PHE A 57 -7.19 1.20 -0.78
N CYS A 58 -8.48 1.48 -0.91
CA CYS A 58 -9.52 0.66 -0.31
C CYS A 58 -9.52 -0.76 -0.89
N GLU A 59 -9.37 -0.88 -2.20
CA GLU A 59 -9.28 -2.19 -2.85
C GLU A 59 -8.09 -2.99 -2.36
N LEU A 60 -6.98 -2.30 -2.18
CA LEU A 60 -5.75 -2.93 -1.67
C LEU A 60 -5.97 -3.46 -0.25
N ALA A 61 -6.57 -2.65 0.62
CA ALA A 61 -6.87 -3.06 1.99
C ALA A 61 -7.80 -4.28 1.99
N ASP A 62 -8.81 -4.27 1.14
CA ASP A 62 -9.74 -5.39 1.01
C ASP A 62 -9.01 -6.66 0.59
N ALA A 63 -8.12 -6.55 -0.40
CA ALA A 63 -7.35 -7.69 -0.87
C ALA A 63 -6.42 -8.24 0.21
N LEU A 64 -5.93 -7.37 1.09
CA LEU A 64 -5.10 -7.76 2.22
C LEU A 64 -5.95 -8.22 3.42
N LYS A 65 -7.26 -8.11 3.33
CA LYS A 65 -8.21 -8.46 4.39
C LYS A 65 -7.96 -7.68 5.67
N VAL A 66 -7.65 -6.40 5.52
CA VAL A 66 -7.48 -5.49 6.64
C VAL A 66 -8.37 -4.27 6.45
N SER A 67 -8.66 -3.58 7.53
CA SER A 67 -9.43 -2.34 7.46
C SER A 67 -8.57 -1.23 6.85
N ALA A 68 -9.10 -0.54 5.85
CA ALA A 68 -8.42 0.62 5.27
C ALA A 68 -8.14 1.69 6.33
N THR A 69 -9.08 1.87 7.28
CA THR A 69 -8.93 2.81 8.38
C THR A 69 -7.73 2.44 9.26
N VAL A 70 -7.61 1.16 9.60
CA VAL A 70 -6.49 0.69 10.42
C VAL A 70 -5.17 0.87 9.69
N LEU A 71 -5.14 0.54 8.41
CA LEU A 71 -3.93 0.68 7.61
C LEU A 71 -3.51 2.14 7.52
N LEU A 72 -4.47 3.03 7.28
CA LEU A 72 -4.21 4.47 7.20
C LEU A 72 -3.75 5.03 8.55
N SER A 73 -4.30 4.56 9.65
CA SER A 73 -3.94 5.05 10.98
C SER A 73 -2.46 4.83 11.28
N LYS A 74 -1.86 3.77 10.75
CA LYS A 74 -0.43 3.52 10.93
C LYS A 74 0.42 4.62 10.30
N VAL A 75 -0.05 5.16 9.19
CA VAL A 75 0.64 6.25 8.50
C VAL A 75 0.48 7.56 9.26
N LEU A 76 -0.73 7.83 9.75
CA LEU A 76 -1.03 9.09 10.42
C LEU A 76 -0.40 9.20 11.79
N ARG A 77 -0.14 8.07 12.43
CA ARG A 77 0.49 8.03 13.75
C ARG A 77 1.97 8.38 13.71
N GLY A 78 2.62 7.99 12.67
CA GLY A 78 4.03 8.24 12.49
C GLY A 78 4.28 9.67 12.08
#